data_8a38ba3289d8c19373ddc098ac82273f
#
_entry.id   8a38ba3289d8c19373ddc098ac82273f
#
_cell.length_a   1.000
_cell.length_b   1.000
_cell.length_c   1.000
_cell.angle_alpha   90.00
_cell.angle_beta   90.00
_cell.angle_gamma   90.00
#
_symmetry.space_group_name_H-M   'P 1'
#
loop_
_entity.id
_entity.type
_entity.pdbx_description
1 polymer ?
#
loop_
_entity_poly.entity_id
_entity_poly.type
_entity_poly.pdbx_seq_one_letter_code
_entity_poly.pdbx_strand_id
1 'polypeptide(L)'
;MNSMYPYCADIRLHVKGRISAEDAARQERTARDILKRLSKQPGLILADEVGMGKTFVALAVAVSVALENRGKRPIVVMVPSSLKDKWPADFSLFCEKCLPDNLRERIRGGQADRAVQFLKLLDDPADRRKSVIFLTHGAMSQGLNDQWVMLAMIWQSLHRRKGVDVLRNALCRVMGELLQMKWVDSRDSELWAKLLSTHPSEWLKPIQGVIEEEDDPVPEAVWKVLPELNTDAVYNALHAIPLRMSKNFHEYVVNARRVIKEEVRDLWKECLTKTRFRLPLLILDEAHHLKNADTRLASLFRSEDAQGDADEISRGPLAGVFERMLFLTATPFQLGHGELCSVLDRFDGISWSGVSAPECGREGFAKQREDLRETLDSAQEATVTLDHAWGRLKEEDLAIGGARFEQVDQWWPEARKAEGLTSSAADVIHCFERAKDRMGLAEKQLRRWVIRHLKSRYLPGGETETLRRRRFIGRSIHPDCAENE
;
A
#
# COMPACT_ATOMS: atom_id res chain seq x y z
N MET A 1 10.20 -28.41 -2.41
CA MET A 1 10.64 -27.01 -2.52
C MET A 1 10.31 -26.32 -1.21
N ASN A 2 11.33 -25.86 -0.48
CA ASN A 2 11.08 -25.08 0.74
C ASN A 2 10.45 -23.73 0.33
N SER A 3 9.38 -23.34 1.02
CA SER A 3 8.77 -22.01 0.85
C SER A 3 9.83 -20.95 1.14
N MET A 4 9.91 -19.89 0.31
CA MET A 4 10.80 -18.75 0.53
C MET A 4 10.54 -18.08 1.89
N TYR A 5 9.28 -18.14 2.34
CA TYR A 5 8.82 -17.63 3.63
C TYR A 5 8.02 -18.72 4.36
N PRO A 6 8.64 -19.55 5.18
CA PRO A 6 7.93 -20.56 5.99
C PRO A 6 7.10 -19.85 7.08
N TYR A 7 5.94 -20.43 7.38
CA TYR A 7 5.16 -19.99 8.54
C TYR A 7 5.91 -20.37 9.84
N CYS A 8 6.03 -19.43 10.76
CA CYS A 8 6.63 -19.71 12.07
C CYS A 8 5.68 -20.56 12.92
N ALA A 9 6.07 -21.81 13.19
CA ALA A 9 5.25 -22.77 13.93
C ALA A 9 4.99 -22.37 15.39
N ASP A 10 5.80 -21.49 15.95
CA ASP A 10 5.67 -21.01 17.33
C ASP A 10 4.60 -19.91 17.50
N ILE A 11 4.04 -19.40 16.40
CA ILE A 11 2.94 -18.43 16.44
C ILE A 11 1.65 -19.15 16.81
N ARG A 12 0.97 -18.71 17.88
CA ARG A 12 -0.30 -19.27 18.35
C ARG A 12 -1.38 -18.20 18.30
N LEU A 13 -2.29 -18.31 17.33
CA LEU A 13 -3.36 -17.33 17.14
C LEU A 13 -4.56 -17.50 18.08
N HIS A 14 -4.66 -18.66 18.76
CA HIS A 14 -5.72 -18.82 19.77
C HIS A 14 -5.44 -17.98 21.00
N VAL A 15 -6.35 -17.03 21.28
CA VAL A 15 -6.29 -16.14 22.43
C VAL A 15 -7.56 -16.33 23.26
N LYS A 16 -7.44 -16.93 24.44
CA LYS A 16 -8.58 -17.23 25.33
C LYS A 16 -9.42 -15.97 25.57
N GLY A 17 -10.71 -16.08 25.31
CA GLY A 17 -11.68 -14.97 25.47
C GLY A 17 -11.71 -13.95 24.33
N ARG A 18 -10.85 -14.08 23.29
CA ARG A 18 -10.82 -13.16 22.13
C ARG A 18 -10.92 -13.86 20.78
N ILE A 19 -10.16 -14.94 20.59
CA ILE A 19 -10.11 -15.68 19.31
C ILE A 19 -10.41 -17.12 19.63
N SER A 20 -11.49 -17.67 19.08
CA SER A 20 -11.86 -19.07 19.24
C SER A 20 -10.79 -20.00 18.64
N ALA A 21 -10.76 -21.26 19.06
CA ALA A 21 -9.83 -22.25 18.49
C ALA A 21 -10.10 -22.49 17.01
N GLU A 22 -11.37 -22.45 16.58
CA GLU A 22 -11.79 -22.60 15.19
C GLU A 22 -11.32 -21.43 14.31
N ASP A 23 -11.56 -20.20 14.79
CA ASP A 23 -11.08 -18.98 14.10
C ASP A 23 -9.56 -18.94 14.02
N ALA A 24 -8.86 -19.29 15.10
CA ALA A 24 -7.40 -19.38 15.13
C ALA A 24 -6.87 -20.38 14.09
N ALA A 25 -7.48 -21.58 14.02
CA ALA A 25 -7.09 -22.59 13.03
C ALA A 25 -7.37 -22.13 11.59
N ARG A 26 -8.47 -21.39 11.35
CA ARG A 26 -8.77 -20.79 10.04
C ARG A 26 -7.73 -19.71 9.70
N GLN A 27 -7.46 -18.79 10.62
CA GLN A 27 -6.47 -17.71 10.43
C GLN A 27 -5.07 -18.24 10.17
N GLU A 28 -4.66 -19.29 10.90
CA GLU A 28 -3.37 -19.97 10.68
C GLU A 28 -3.29 -20.59 9.28
N ARG A 29 -4.33 -21.34 8.86
CA ARG A 29 -4.38 -21.91 7.50
C ARG A 29 -4.30 -20.82 6.44
N THR A 30 -4.98 -19.70 6.64
CA THR A 30 -4.95 -18.54 5.73
C THR A 30 -3.55 -17.92 5.67
N ALA A 31 -2.88 -17.72 6.81
CA ALA A 31 -1.52 -17.19 6.84
C ALA A 31 -0.51 -18.12 6.14
N ARG A 32 -0.63 -19.44 6.35
CA ARG A 32 0.19 -20.46 5.65
C ARG A 32 -0.04 -20.44 4.12
N ASP A 33 -1.30 -20.33 3.69
CA ASP A 33 -1.64 -20.24 2.26
C ASP A 33 -1.09 -18.96 1.63
N ILE A 34 -1.20 -17.81 2.31
CA ILE A 34 -0.61 -16.53 1.87
C ILE A 34 0.91 -16.70 1.66
N LEU A 35 1.64 -17.19 2.66
CA LEU A 35 3.10 -17.35 2.57
C LEU A 35 3.52 -18.32 1.45
N LYS A 36 2.78 -19.43 1.28
CA LYS A 36 3.00 -20.38 0.20
C LYS A 36 2.80 -19.74 -1.18
N ARG A 37 1.78 -18.89 -1.35
CA ARG A 37 1.50 -18.22 -2.64
C ARG A 37 2.48 -17.08 -2.89
N LEU A 38 2.82 -16.27 -1.88
CA LEU A 38 3.81 -15.22 -2.00
C LEU A 38 5.21 -15.72 -2.36
N SER A 39 5.53 -17.00 -2.16
CA SER A 39 6.79 -17.57 -2.65
C SER A 39 6.85 -17.65 -4.19
N LYS A 40 5.70 -17.65 -4.88
CA LYS A 40 5.61 -17.88 -6.33
C LYS A 40 5.12 -16.68 -7.13
N GLN A 41 4.38 -15.76 -6.51
CA GLN A 41 3.72 -14.66 -7.19
C GLN A 41 4.00 -13.31 -6.51
N PRO A 42 3.85 -12.17 -7.23
CA PRO A 42 4.24 -10.84 -6.76
C PRO A 42 3.42 -10.35 -5.58
N GLY A 43 2.16 -10.76 -5.48
CA GLY A 43 1.29 -10.29 -4.41
C GLY A 43 -0.02 -11.07 -4.32
N LEU A 44 -0.78 -10.77 -3.27
CA LEU A 44 -2.09 -11.32 -2.94
C LEU A 44 -3.00 -10.27 -2.34
N ILE A 45 -4.30 -10.47 -2.50
CA ILE A 45 -5.35 -9.70 -1.83
C ILE A 45 -6.06 -10.60 -0.81
N LEU A 46 -6.04 -10.21 0.46
CA LEU A 46 -6.86 -10.80 1.50
C LEU A 46 -8.14 -9.97 1.66
N ALA A 47 -9.25 -10.53 1.22
CA ALA A 47 -10.52 -9.85 1.05
C ALA A 47 -11.61 -10.38 2.00
N ASP A 48 -11.22 -10.81 3.19
CA ASP A 48 -12.12 -11.31 4.22
C ASP A 48 -13.09 -10.24 4.72
N GLU A 49 -14.28 -10.65 5.15
CA GLU A 49 -15.24 -9.74 5.76
C GLU A 49 -14.70 -9.08 7.03
N VAL A 50 -15.32 -7.94 7.42
CA VAL A 50 -14.96 -7.23 8.66
C VAL A 50 -15.13 -8.15 9.87
N GLY A 51 -14.14 -8.14 10.77
CA GLY A 51 -14.13 -8.96 11.98
C GLY A 51 -13.69 -10.42 11.81
N MET A 52 -13.22 -10.82 10.60
CA MET A 52 -12.63 -12.15 10.37
C MET A 52 -11.18 -12.28 10.85
N GLY A 53 -10.60 -11.21 11.42
CA GLY A 53 -9.25 -11.23 11.99
C GLY A 53 -8.13 -10.99 10.97
N LYS A 54 -8.38 -10.27 9.87
CA LYS A 54 -7.36 -9.93 8.86
C LYS A 54 -6.07 -9.38 9.45
N THR A 55 -6.17 -8.50 10.45
CA THR A 55 -5.01 -7.91 11.12
C THR A 55 -4.11 -8.99 11.72
N PHE A 56 -4.67 -9.98 12.45
CA PHE A 56 -3.89 -11.06 13.06
C PHE A 56 -3.29 -12.01 12.02
N VAL A 57 -4.01 -12.30 10.93
CA VAL A 57 -3.46 -13.05 9.79
C VAL A 57 -2.28 -12.30 9.17
N ALA A 58 -2.44 -11.01 8.92
CA ALA A 58 -1.38 -10.17 8.34
C ALA A 58 -0.16 -10.06 9.26
N LEU A 59 -0.37 -9.92 10.59
CA LEU A 59 0.72 -9.89 11.58
C LEU A 59 1.43 -11.25 11.67
N ALA A 60 0.72 -12.37 11.58
CA ALA A 60 1.33 -13.70 11.53
C ALA A 60 2.21 -13.87 10.28
N VAL A 61 1.75 -13.36 9.14
CA VAL A 61 2.55 -13.32 7.90
C VAL A 61 3.77 -12.42 8.08
N ALA A 62 3.59 -11.19 8.58
CA ALA A 62 4.69 -10.23 8.79
C ALA A 62 5.78 -10.78 9.70
N VAL A 63 5.37 -11.34 10.86
CA VAL A 63 6.31 -11.90 11.84
C VAL A 63 7.02 -13.13 11.28
N SER A 64 6.34 -14.01 10.54
CA SER A 64 6.97 -15.17 9.90
C SER A 64 8.06 -14.74 8.91
N VAL A 65 7.78 -13.74 8.06
CA VAL A 65 8.75 -13.18 7.11
C VAL A 65 9.91 -12.48 7.84
N ALA A 66 9.62 -11.73 8.91
CA ALA A 66 10.64 -11.04 9.70
C ALA A 66 11.61 -12.02 10.37
N LEU A 67 11.12 -13.12 10.92
CA LEU A 67 11.93 -14.16 11.57
C LEU A 67 12.82 -14.89 10.56
N GLU A 68 12.29 -15.26 9.39
CA GLU A 68 13.05 -15.92 8.32
C GLU A 68 14.18 -15.00 7.80
N ASN A 69 13.87 -13.73 7.65
CA ASN A 69 14.84 -12.70 7.25
C ASN A 69 15.83 -12.33 8.38
N ARG A 70 15.71 -12.95 9.56
CA ARG A 70 16.54 -12.71 10.75
C ARG A 70 16.59 -11.23 11.17
N GLY A 71 15.50 -10.50 10.95
CA GLY A 71 15.39 -9.08 11.27
C GLY A 71 16.32 -8.15 10.47
N LYS A 72 16.98 -8.63 9.41
CA LYS A 72 17.93 -7.82 8.62
C LYS A 72 17.24 -6.69 7.84
N ARG A 73 16.03 -6.95 7.33
CA ARG A 73 15.25 -6.00 6.56
C ARG A 73 13.82 -5.99 7.11
N PRO A 74 13.28 -4.81 7.48
CA PRO A 74 11.94 -4.73 8.06
C PRO A 74 10.84 -5.07 7.05
N ILE A 75 9.71 -5.53 7.58
CA ILE A 75 8.43 -5.57 6.88
C ILE A 75 7.73 -4.23 7.07
N VAL A 76 7.13 -3.70 6.01
CA VAL A 76 6.35 -2.47 6.07
C VAL A 76 4.87 -2.79 6.06
N VAL A 77 4.15 -2.21 7.01
CA VAL A 77 2.68 -2.22 7.08
C VAL A 77 2.19 -0.81 6.84
N MET A 78 1.62 -0.56 5.66
CA MET A 78 1.03 0.74 5.32
C MET A 78 -0.43 0.78 5.72
N VAL A 79 -0.80 1.81 6.47
CA VAL A 79 -2.12 1.95 7.08
C VAL A 79 -2.72 3.33 6.83
N PRO A 80 -4.05 3.47 6.77
CA PRO A 80 -4.70 4.77 6.81
C PRO A 80 -4.30 5.57 8.06
N SER A 81 -4.24 6.89 7.95
CA SER A 81 -3.88 7.76 9.09
C SER A 81 -4.82 7.59 10.29
N SER A 82 -6.09 7.23 10.06
CA SER A 82 -7.06 6.92 11.12
C SER A 82 -6.75 5.64 11.91
N LEU A 83 -5.91 4.75 11.37
CA LEU A 83 -5.55 3.47 11.98
C LEU A 83 -4.09 3.43 12.46
N LYS A 84 -3.39 4.57 12.43
CA LYS A 84 -1.97 4.65 12.74
C LYS A 84 -1.60 4.18 14.16
N ASP A 85 -2.46 4.40 15.13
CA ASP A 85 -2.22 4.01 16.52
C ASP A 85 -2.79 2.60 16.82
N LYS A 86 -3.82 2.19 16.05
CA LYS A 86 -4.45 0.89 16.22
C LYS A 86 -3.54 -0.26 15.83
N TRP A 87 -2.88 -0.17 14.67
CA TRP A 87 -2.02 -1.25 14.18
C TRP A 87 -0.80 -1.53 15.08
N PRO A 88 -0.07 -0.51 15.58
CA PRO A 88 0.98 -0.73 16.58
C PRO A 88 0.46 -1.34 17.89
N ALA A 89 -0.73 -0.94 18.35
CA ALA A 89 -1.37 -1.51 19.53
C ALA A 89 -1.77 -2.99 19.31
N ASP A 90 -2.38 -3.31 18.17
CA ASP A 90 -2.70 -4.70 17.77
C ASP A 90 -1.43 -5.55 17.62
N PHE A 91 -0.34 -4.98 17.11
CA PHE A 91 0.95 -5.65 17.01
C PHE A 91 1.56 -5.94 18.38
N SER A 92 1.53 -4.99 19.29
CA SER A 92 2.01 -5.20 20.67
C SER A 92 1.21 -6.31 21.36
N LEU A 93 -0.11 -6.31 21.20
CA LEU A 93 -0.99 -7.36 21.69
C LEU A 93 -0.69 -8.72 21.05
N PHE A 94 -0.45 -8.73 19.72
CA PHE A 94 -0.06 -9.95 19.00
C PHE A 94 1.25 -10.51 19.54
N CYS A 95 2.26 -9.67 19.73
CA CYS A 95 3.55 -10.09 20.29
C CYS A 95 3.39 -10.66 21.70
N GLU A 96 2.56 -10.02 22.54
CA GLU A 96 2.32 -10.46 23.91
C GLU A 96 1.55 -11.78 23.99
N LYS A 97 0.52 -11.96 23.18
CA LYS A 97 -0.41 -13.09 23.31
C LYS A 97 -0.15 -14.25 22.35
N CYS A 98 0.48 -13.98 21.21
CA CYS A 98 0.66 -14.98 20.13
C CYS A 98 2.10 -15.46 19.98
N LEU A 99 3.10 -14.80 20.60
CA LEU A 99 4.50 -15.19 20.51
C LEU A 99 5.03 -15.67 21.86
N PRO A 100 5.86 -16.71 21.88
CA PRO A 100 6.62 -17.09 23.08
C PRO A 100 7.69 -16.02 23.38
N ASP A 101 8.14 -15.95 24.63
CA ASP A 101 9.04 -14.89 25.13
C ASP A 101 10.34 -14.78 24.33
N ASN A 102 10.96 -15.90 23.97
CA ASN A 102 12.19 -15.94 23.18
C ASN A 102 12.04 -15.33 21.77
N LEU A 103 10.86 -15.33 21.18
CA LEU A 103 10.59 -14.68 19.90
C LEU A 103 10.15 -13.23 20.08
N ARG A 104 9.44 -12.92 21.17
CA ARG A 104 8.98 -11.57 21.49
C ARG A 104 10.14 -10.58 21.58
N GLU A 105 11.24 -10.97 22.24
CA GLU A 105 12.43 -10.12 22.35
C GLU A 105 13.12 -9.80 21.02
N ARG A 106 12.94 -10.68 20.03
CA ARG A 106 13.54 -10.55 18.69
C ARG A 106 12.70 -9.73 17.72
N ILE A 107 11.43 -9.49 18.03
CA ILE A 107 10.48 -8.82 17.15
C ILE A 107 10.13 -7.45 17.72
N ARG A 108 10.53 -6.39 17.00
CA ARG A 108 10.34 -5.00 17.41
C ARG A 108 9.52 -4.24 16.36
N GLY A 109 8.56 -3.45 16.82
CA GLY A 109 7.78 -2.54 15.98
C GLY A 109 8.38 -1.13 15.96
N GLY A 110 8.18 -0.43 14.85
CA GLY A 110 8.45 1.00 14.70
C GLY A 110 7.29 1.67 13.98
N GLN A 111 7.16 2.98 14.12
CA GLN A 111 6.11 3.77 13.46
C GLN A 111 6.72 4.98 12.79
N ALA A 112 6.24 5.31 11.59
CA ALA A 112 6.64 6.50 10.86
C ALA A 112 5.43 7.15 10.18
N ASP A 113 5.26 8.44 10.45
CA ASP A 113 4.22 9.26 9.83
C ASP A 113 4.77 10.09 8.65
N ARG A 114 6.09 10.09 8.46
CA ARG A 114 6.81 10.84 7.41
C ARG A 114 7.94 10.01 6.81
N ALA A 115 8.29 10.33 5.56
CA ALA A 115 9.33 9.62 4.83
C ALA A 115 10.71 9.70 5.53
N VAL A 116 11.08 10.84 6.10
CA VAL A 116 12.38 10.97 6.82
C VAL A 116 12.42 10.02 8.02
N GLN A 117 11.35 9.95 8.83
CA GLN A 117 11.27 9.01 9.95
C GLN A 117 11.38 7.56 9.50
N PHE A 118 10.71 7.22 8.39
CA PHE A 118 10.79 5.89 7.80
C PHE A 118 12.22 5.55 7.39
N LEU A 119 12.91 6.48 6.70
CA LEU A 119 14.29 6.28 6.26
C LEU A 119 15.26 6.15 7.46
N LYS A 120 15.08 6.94 8.53
CA LYS A 120 15.84 6.80 9.78
C LYS A 120 15.67 5.39 10.40
N LEU A 121 14.45 4.88 10.47
CA LEU A 121 14.19 3.52 10.98
C LEU A 121 14.82 2.40 10.12
N LEU A 122 15.08 2.65 8.84
CA LEU A 122 15.81 1.71 7.98
C LEU A 122 17.30 1.68 8.28
N ASP A 123 17.86 2.81 8.72
CA ASP A 123 19.27 2.98 9.04
C ASP A 123 19.63 2.51 10.47
N ASP A 124 18.63 2.18 11.29
CA ASP A 124 18.83 1.71 12.65
C ASP A 124 19.86 0.57 12.72
N PRO A 125 20.85 0.63 13.62
CA PRO A 125 21.79 -0.43 13.84
C PRO A 125 21.11 -1.72 14.32
N ALA A 126 21.77 -2.85 14.22
CA ALA A 126 21.17 -4.17 14.41
C ALA A 126 20.50 -4.35 15.79
N ASP A 127 21.01 -3.71 16.82
CA ASP A 127 20.49 -3.75 18.20
C ASP A 127 19.18 -2.96 18.39
N ARG A 128 18.95 -1.90 17.59
CA ARG A 128 17.76 -1.05 17.62
C ARG A 128 16.80 -1.31 16.47
N ARG A 129 17.22 -2.06 15.44
CA ARG A 129 16.49 -2.29 14.21
C ARG A 129 15.07 -2.83 14.44
N LYS A 130 14.11 -2.26 13.74
CA LYS A 130 12.72 -2.68 13.75
C LYS A 130 12.50 -3.86 12.81
N SER A 131 11.68 -4.82 13.24
CA SER A 131 11.29 -5.97 12.42
C SER A 131 10.06 -5.65 11.56
N VAL A 132 9.17 -4.80 12.09
CA VAL A 132 7.95 -4.33 11.41
C VAL A 132 7.86 -2.81 11.57
N ILE A 133 7.66 -2.10 10.46
CA ILE A 133 7.49 -0.64 10.45
C ILE A 133 6.07 -0.33 9.99
N PHE A 134 5.32 0.38 10.83
CA PHE A 134 4.00 0.91 10.51
C PHE A 134 4.15 2.29 9.86
N LEU A 135 3.69 2.40 8.61
CA LEU A 135 3.82 3.60 7.79
C LEU A 135 2.44 4.11 7.40
N THR A 136 2.16 5.39 7.58
CA THR A 136 0.88 5.94 7.11
C THR A 136 0.86 6.05 5.58
N HIS A 137 -0.33 5.92 4.96
CA HIS A 137 -0.51 6.02 3.49
C HIS A 137 0.08 7.31 2.91
N GLY A 138 0.00 8.41 3.66
CA GLY A 138 0.50 9.71 3.23
C GLY A 138 1.99 9.97 3.49
N ALA A 139 2.67 9.11 4.24
CA ALA A 139 4.04 9.38 4.71
C ALA A 139 5.04 9.67 3.59
N MET A 140 4.98 8.92 2.49
CA MET A 140 5.91 9.05 1.36
C MET A 140 5.50 10.14 0.35
N SER A 141 4.27 10.66 0.44
CA SER A 141 3.74 11.70 -0.46
C SER A 141 3.70 13.09 0.16
N GLN A 142 4.05 13.22 1.45
CA GLN A 142 4.13 14.51 2.12
C GLN A 142 5.39 15.27 1.71
N GLY A 143 5.26 16.60 1.63
CA GLY A 143 6.40 17.48 1.40
C GLY A 143 7.41 17.41 2.54
N LEU A 144 8.65 17.77 2.22
CA LEU A 144 9.73 17.83 3.20
C LEU A 144 9.48 18.97 4.20
N ASN A 145 9.44 18.60 5.48
CA ASN A 145 9.40 19.56 6.61
C ASN A 145 10.57 19.33 7.59
N ASP A 146 11.44 18.40 7.28
CA ASP A 146 12.60 18.09 8.11
C ASP A 146 13.71 19.11 7.83
N GLN A 147 14.12 19.81 8.88
CA GLN A 147 15.07 20.90 8.78
C GLN A 147 16.50 20.40 8.54
N TRP A 148 16.83 19.19 9.03
CA TRP A 148 18.13 18.57 8.81
C TRP A 148 18.34 18.14 7.37
N VAL A 149 17.34 17.53 6.78
CA VAL A 149 17.37 17.15 5.36
C VAL A 149 17.41 18.41 4.48
N MET A 150 16.69 19.47 4.85
CA MET A 150 16.78 20.77 4.16
C MET A 150 18.19 21.36 4.27
N LEU A 151 18.79 21.31 5.45
CA LEU A 151 20.18 21.75 5.64
C LEU A 151 21.15 20.92 4.79
N ALA A 152 20.95 19.60 4.69
CA ALA A 152 21.79 18.73 3.86
C ALA A 152 21.69 19.07 2.36
N MET A 153 20.51 19.45 1.86
CA MET A 153 20.33 19.92 0.48
C MET A 153 21.03 21.29 0.27
N ILE A 154 20.97 22.18 1.25
CA ILE A 154 21.71 23.44 1.24
C ILE A 154 23.24 23.18 1.25
N TRP A 155 23.69 22.31 2.14
CA TRP A 155 25.10 21.89 2.19
C TRP A 155 25.58 21.36 0.83
N GLN A 156 24.82 20.48 0.19
CA GLN A 156 25.13 19.93 -1.12
C GLN A 156 25.21 21.02 -2.21
N SER A 157 24.34 22.02 -2.16
CA SER A 157 24.33 23.12 -3.12
C SER A 157 25.60 23.99 -3.03
N LEU A 158 26.20 24.08 -1.84
CA LEU A 158 27.43 24.82 -1.59
C LEU A 158 28.68 23.97 -1.83
N HIS A 159 28.64 22.68 -1.45
CA HIS A 159 29.80 21.79 -1.47
C HIS A 159 30.39 21.57 -2.89
N ARG A 160 29.55 21.56 -3.92
CA ARG A 160 29.94 21.35 -5.32
C ARG A 160 30.64 22.55 -5.98
N ARG A 161 30.70 23.72 -5.32
CA ARG A 161 31.13 24.96 -5.95
C ARG A 161 32.41 25.49 -5.35
N LYS A 162 33.30 26.05 -6.22
CA LYS A 162 34.51 26.72 -5.80
C LYS A 162 34.21 28.17 -5.42
N GLY A 163 34.97 28.71 -4.48
CA GLY A 163 34.88 30.15 -4.11
C GLY A 163 33.68 30.53 -3.25
N VAL A 164 33.01 29.55 -2.62
CA VAL A 164 31.80 29.78 -1.81
C VAL A 164 32.09 30.14 -0.34
N ASP A 165 33.32 30.26 0.07
CA ASP A 165 33.67 30.46 1.49
C ASP A 165 33.10 31.76 2.05
N VAL A 166 33.09 32.84 1.25
CA VAL A 166 32.49 34.11 1.65
C VAL A 166 31.00 34.00 1.83
N LEU A 167 30.31 33.32 0.90
CA LEU A 167 28.88 33.04 0.99
C LEU A 167 28.56 32.15 2.19
N ARG A 168 29.33 31.07 2.40
CA ARG A 168 29.17 30.15 3.55
C ARG A 168 29.28 30.88 4.87
N ASN A 169 30.29 31.74 5.03
CA ASN A 169 30.46 32.56 6.22
C ASN A 169 29.30 33.56 6.42
N ALA A 170 28.77 34.13 5.34
CA ALA A 170 27.61 35.00 5.43
C ALA A 170 26.37 34.24 5.86
N LEU A 171 26.16 33.02 5.34
CA LEU A 171 25.03 32.16 5.65
C LEU A 171 25.03 31.68 7.10
N CYS A 172 26.20 31.44 7.72
CA CYS A 172 26.29 31.04 9.14
C CYS A 172 25.51 31.98 10.08
N ARG A 173 25.37 33.23 9.72
CA ARG A 173 24.67 34.24 10.53
C ARG A 173 23.15 34.18 10.42
N VAL A 174 22.61 33.50 9.42
CA VAL A 174 21.18 33.51 9.08
C VAL A 174 20.59 32.11 8.92
N MET A 175 21.39 31.05 9.05
CA MET A 175 20.90 29.68 8.86
C MET A 175 19.74 29.32 9.78
N GLY A 176 19.82 29.67 11.06
CA GLY A 176 18.75 29.41 12.02
C GLY A 176 17.46 30.12 11.62
N GLU A 177 17.54 31.36 11.13
CA GLU A 177 16.38 32.08 10.61
C GLU A 177 15.88 31.48 9.28
N LEU A 178 16.80 31.15 8.36
CA LEU A 178 16.47 30.59 7.05
C LEU A 178 15.72 29.25 7.17
N LEU A 179 16.17 28.37 8.07
CA LEU A 179 15.57 27.07 8.32
C LEU A 179 14.47 27.06 9.40
N GLN A 180 14.28 28.19 10.10
CA GLN A 180 13.36 28.29 11.26
C GLN A 180 13.64 27.25 12.35
N MET A 181 14.91 26.96 12.59
CA MET A 181 15.38 26.07 13.67
C MET A 181 15.35 26.79 15.00
N LYS A 182 14.43 26.40 15.90
CA LYS A 182 14.24 27.05 17.21
C LYS A 182 15.22 26.59 18.29
N TRP A 183 15.78 25.43 18.12
CA TRP A 183 16.64 24.75 19.10
C TRP A 183 18.15 25.07 18.93
N VAL A 184 18.55 25.65 17.81
CA VAL A 184 19.89 26.22 17.64
C VAL A 184 19.74 27.74 17.77
N ASP A 185 20.53 28.34 18.66
CA ASP A 185 20.59 29.80 18.67
C ASP A 185 21.03 30.26 17.27
N SER A 186 20.20 31.07 16.63
CA SER A 186 20.50 31.60 15.29
C SER A 186 21.81 32.39 15.26
N ARG A 187 22.36 32.77 16.42
CA ARG A 187 23.62 33.50 16.62
C ARG A 187 24.84 32.59 16.80
N ASP A 188 24.67 31.25 16.94
CA ASP A 188 25.78 30.32 17.04
C ASP A 188 26.44 30.09 15.67
N SER A 189 27.16 31.10 15.21
CA SER A 189 27.87 31.08 13.92
C SER A 189 28.94 30.00 13.87
N GLU A 190 29.51 29.58 15.01
CA GLU A 190 30.55 28.56 15.08
C GLU A 190 29.95 27.17 14.79
N LEU A 191 28.80 26.83 15.39
CA LEU A 191 28.10 25.57 15.11
C LEU A 191 27.65 25.50 13.63
N TRP A 192 27.09 26.58 13.11
CA TRP A 192 26.72 26.64 11.70
C TRP A 192 27.89 26.50 10.74
N ALA A 193 29.04 27.09 11.09
CA ALA A 193 30.27 26.94 10.30
C ALA A 193 30.75 25.47 10.29
N LYS A 194 30.68 24.79 11.42
CA LYS A 194 31.00 23.34 11.53
C LYS A 194 30.03 22.52 10.67
N LEU A 195 28.72 22.72 10.79
CA LEU A 195 27.72 21.96 10.02
C LEU A 195 27.87 22.20 8.51
N LEU A 196 28.07 23.44 8.06
CA LEU A 196 28.23 23.75 6.64
C LEU A 196 29.60 23.32 6.05
N SER A 197 30.61 23.03 6.86
CA SER A 197 31.93 22.53 6.42
C SER A 197 32.08 21.02 6.51
N THR A 198 31.26 20.35 7.32
CA THR A 198 31.36 18.89 7.59
C THR A 198 30.30 18.16 6.77
N HIS A 199 30.60 16.91 6.34
CA HIS A 199 29.65 16.08 5.61
C HIS A 199 28.41 15.74 6.48
N PRO A 200 27.19 15.67 5.94
CA PRO A 200 25.97 15.35 6.71
C PRO A 200 26.01 14.07 7.53
N SER A 201 26.77 13.06 7.10
CA SER A 201 26.97 11.81 7.87
C SER A 201 27.79 11.98 9.17
N GLU A 202 28.38 13.12 9.38
CA GLU A 202 29.19 13.42 10.58
C GLU A 202 28.56 14.48 11.49
N TRP A 203 27.35 14.93 11.16
CA TRP A 203 26.69 16.02 11.90
C TRP A 203 26.29 15.65 13.33
N LEU A 204 26.13 14.36 13.62
CA LEU A 204 25.85 13.92 15.00
C LEU A 204 26.94 14.42 15.99
N LYS A 205 28.23 14.41 15.60
CA LYS A 205 29.33 14.84 16.48
C LYS A 205 29.24 16.31 16.92
N PRO A 206 29.10 17.30 16.00
CA PRO A 206 29.03 18.71 16.38
C PRO A 206 27.74 19.11 17.11
N ILE A 207 26.64 18.34 16.97
CA ILE A 207 25.37 18.63 17.65
C ILE A 207 25.22 17.90 18.99
N GLN A 208 26.07 16.94 19.27
CA GLN A 208 26.05 16.17 20.52
C GLN A 208 26.23 17.08 21.74
N GLY A 209 25.27 17.01 22.67
CA GLY A 209 25.24 17.90 23.84
C GLY A 209 24.62 19.27 23.59
N VAL A 210 24.26 19.61 22.33
CA VAL A 210 23.50 20.83 21.97
C VAL A 210 22.02 20.50 21.86
N ILE A 211 21.70 19.31 21.38
CA ILE A 211 20.32 18.80 21.25
C ILE A 211 20.26 17.37 21.81
N GLU A 212 19.06 16.96 22.22
CA GLU A 212 18.79 15.62 22.75
C GLU A 212 18.69 14.53 21.65
N GLU A 213 19.25 14.75 20.47
CA GLU A 213 19.17 13.78 19.38
C GLU A 213 20.25 12.71 19.54
N GLU A 214 19.83 11.47 19.73
CA GLU A 214 20.71 10.30 19.89
C GLU A 214 21.05 9.62 18.56
N ASP A 215 20.42 10.07 17.45
CA ASP A 215 20.51 9.44 16.15
C ASP A 215 21.01 10.41 15.07
N ASP A 216 21.50 9.86 13.94
CA ASP A 216 21.98 10.67 12.83
C ASP A 216 20.84 11.58 12.30
N PRO A 217 21.07 12.90 12.22
CA PRO A 217 20.04 13.84 11.85
C PRO A 217 19.55 13.65 10.41
N VAL A 218 20.39 13.15 9.50
CA VAL A 218 20.08 12.90 8.10
C VAL A 218 20.20 11.41 7.78
N PRO A 219 19.13 10.76 7.27
CA PRO A 219 19.19 9.35 6.89
C PRO A 219 20.27 9.04 5.85
N GLU A 220 20.91 7.87 5.99
CA GLU A 220 21.95 7.40 5.08
C GLU A 220 21.48 7.35 3.63
N ALA A 221 20.25 6.89 3.41
CA ALA A 221 19.62 6.84 2.08
C ALA A 221 19.52 8.22 1.43
N VAL A 222 19.36 9.29 2.22
CA VAL A 222 19.29 10.67 1.74
C VAL A 222 20.64 11.18 1.34
N TRP A 223 21.63 11.16 2.27
CA TRP A 223 22.93 11.77 1.95
C TRP A 223 23.69 11.02 0.84
N LYS A 224 23.44 9.73 0.61
CA LYS A 224 23.95 8.99 -0.53
C LYS A 224 23.43 9.49 -1.88
N VAL A 225 22.21 9.98 -1.92
CA VAL A 225 21.56 10.49 -3.15
C VAL A 225 21.84 11.96 -3.39
N LEU A 226 22.16 12.75 -2.35
CA LEU A 226 22.44 14.18 -2.51
C LEU A 226 23.39 14.53 -3.67
N PRO A 227 24.49 13.78 -3.93
CA PRO A 227 25.37 14.06 -5.06
C PRO A 227 24.72 13.96 -6.45
N GLU A 228 23.61 13.26 -6.57
CA GLU A 228 22.90 13.05 -7.83
C GLU A 228 21.81 14.11 -8.11
N LEU A 229 21.51 14.98 -7.11
CA LEU A 229 20.48 16.01 -7.24
C LEU A 229 21.01 17.27 -7.89
N ASN A 230 20.18 17.90 -8.73
CA ASN A 230 20.48 19.25 -9.25
C ASN A 230 20.05 20.31 -8.23
N THR A 231 21.03 20.87 -7.53
CA THR A 231 20.81 21.87 -6.48
C THR A 231 21.07 23.32 -6.94
N ASP A 232 21.10 23.59 -8.25
CA ASP A 232 21.43 24.92 -8.80
C ASP A 232 20.43 25.99 -8.39
N ALA A 233 19.14 25.67 -8.37
CA ALA A 233 18.10 26.62 -7.97
C ALA A 233 18.22 26.99 -6.47
N VAL A 234 18.51 26.00 -5.60
CA VAL A 234 18.80 26.26 -4.17
C VAL A 234 20.03 27.18 -4.02
N TYR A 235 21.10 26.91 -4.76
CA TYR A 235 22.28 27.76 -4.73
C TYR A 235 21.95 29.19 -5.16
N ASN A 236 21.23 29.39 -6.25
CA ASN A 236 20.87 30.71 -6.75
C ASN A 236 20.05 31.49 -5.73
N ALA A 237 19.11 30.82 -5.03
CA ALA A 237 18.35 31.43 -3.96
C ALA A 237 19.22 31.86 -2.77
N LEU A 238 20.23 31.05 -2.40
CA LEU A 238 21.18 31.40 -1.34
C LEU A 238 22.10 32.55 -1.77
N HIS A 239 22.55 32.55 -3.02
CA HIS A 239 23.43 33.57 -3.57
C HIS A 239 22.74 34.93 -3.68
N ALA A 240 21.41 34.96 -3.75
CA ALA A 240 20.62 36.21 -3.75
C ALA A 240 20.60 36.90 -2.37
N ILE A 241 21.03 36.22 -1.28
CA ILE A 241 21.13 36.82 0.06
C ILE A 241 22.36 37.76 0.09
N PRO A 242 22.23 39.05 0.47
CA PRO A 242 23.35 39.95 0.55
C PRO A 242 24.42 39.49 1.55
N LEU A 243 25.70 39.57 1.17
CA LEU A 243 26.82 39.20 2.02
C LEU A 243 27.00 40.10 3.27
N ARG A 244 26.42 41.29 3.23
CA ARG A 244 26.45 42.30 4.32
C ARG A 244 25.06 42.63 4.77
N MET A 245 24.88 42.90 6.06
CA MET A 245 23.63 43.39 6.64
C MET A 245 23.26 44.73 6.01
N SER A 246 22.11 44.81 5.36
CA SER A 246 21.54 46.04 4.75
C SER A 246 20.17 46.30 5.35
N LYS A 247 19.58 47.49 5.06
CA LYS A 247 18.28 47.87 5.59
C LYS A 247 17.15 46.88 5.26
N ASN A 248 17.25 46.19 4.09
CA ASN A 248 16.24 45.22 3.62
C ASN A 248 16.73 43.78 3.74
N PHE A 249 17.78 43.53 4.52
CA PHE A 249 18.41 42.19 4.62
C PHE A 249 17.40 41.10 5.00
N HIS A 250 16.52 41.37 5.96
CA HIS A 250 15.50 40.41 6.40
C HIS A 250 14.54 40.00 5.26
N GLU A 251 14.16 40.91 4.38
CA GLU A 251 13.28 40.64 3.22
C GLU A 251 13.96 39.66 2.25
N TYR A 252 15.27 39.78 2.02
CA TYR A 252 16.04 38.86 1.20
C TYR A 252 16.07 37.44 1.82
N VAL A 253 16.25 37.32 3.14
CA VAL A 253 16.22 36.05 3.84
C VAL A 253 14.83 35.41 3.76
N VAL A 254 13.76 36.18 3.95
CA VAL A 254 12.38 35.67 3.84
C VAL A 254 12.09 35.21 2.41
N ASN A 255 12.51 35.97 1.40
CA ASN A 255 12.30 35.59 0.01
C ASN A 255 13.12 34.34 -0.36
N ALA A 256 14.38 34.27 0.03
CA ALA A 256 15.23 33.10 -0.17
C ALA A 256 14.63 31.83 0.49
N ARG A 257 14.10 31.95 1.72
CA ARG A 257 13.40 30.87 2.41
C ARG A 257 12.22 30.37 1.62
N ARG A 258 11.40 31.26 1.05
CA ARG A 258 10.24 30.87 0.24
C ARG A 258 10.66 30.11 -1.00
N VAL A 259 11.64 30.62 -1.74
CA VAL A 259 12.17 29.96 -2.94
C VAL A 259 12.79 28.60 -2.59
N ILE A 260 13.62 28.53 -1.55
CA ILE A 260 14.25 27.27 -1.11
C ILE A 260 13.19 26.24 -0.72
N LYS A 261 12.11 26.64 -0.03
CA LYS A 261 11.01 25.71 0.31
C LYS A 261 10.33 25.12 -0.92
N GLU A 262 10.14 25.91 -1.96
CA GLU A 262 9.55 25.47 -3.23
C GLU A 262 10.49 24.48 -3.95
N GLU A 263 11.75 24.82 -4.11
CA GLU A 263 12.76 24.00 -4.78
C GLU A 263 13.05 22.70 -4.02
N VAL A 264 13.20 22.77 -2.70
CA VAL A 264 13.46 21.60 -1.84
C VAL A 264 12.30 20.60 -1.89
N ARG A 265 11.06 21.05 -2.10
CA ARG A 265 9.91 20.15 -2.26
C ARG A 265 10.07 19.24 -3.49
N ASP A 266 10.54 19.77 -4.61
CA ASP A 266 10.70 19.00 -5.84
C ASP A 266 11.98 18.16 -5.79
N LEU A 267 13.07 18.71 -5.25
CA LEU A 267 14.28 17.95 -4.94
C LEU A 267 14.00 16.75 -3.99
N TRP A 268 13.08 16.93 -3.03
CA TRP A 268 12.70 15.84 -2.13
C TRP A 268 11.99 14.69 -2.85
N LYS A 269 11.09 15.00 -3.77
CA LYS A 269 10.44 13.98 -4.60
C LYS A 269 11.49 13.23 -5.42
N GLU A 270 12.39 13.95 -6.07
CA GLU A 270 13.49 13.34 -6.83
C GLU A 270 14.39 12.49 -5.92
N CYS A 271 14.75 12.98 -4.74
CA CYS A 271 15.53 12.24 -3.75
C CYS A 271 14.87 10.91 -3.38
N LEU A 272 13.57 10.92 -3.05
CA LEU A 272 12.83 9.70 -2.70
C LEU A 272 12.79 8.69 -3.85
N THR A 273 12.69 9.12 -5.11
CA THR A 273 12.68 8.21 -6.25
C THR A 273 14.05 7.60 -6.55
N LYS A 274 15.13 8.29 -6.17
CA LYS A 274 16.51 7.81 -6.33
C LYS A 274 17.01 6.97 -5.16
N THR A 275 16.35 6.99 -3.99
CA THR A 275 16.74 6.14 -2.86
C THR A 275 16.64 4.66 -3.22
N ARG A 276 17.68 3.89 -2.87
CA ARG A 276 17.82 2.47 -3.22
C ARG A 276 17.80 1.61 -1.98
N PHE A 277 16.67 1.01 -1.68
CA PHE A 277 16.55 -0.01 -0.63
C PHE A 277 15.62 -1.12 -1.10
N ARG A 278 15.76 -2.31 -0.52
CA ARG A 278 14.94 -3.48 -0.85
C ARG A 278 14.40 -4.10 0.41
N LEU A 279 13.10 -4.29 0.44
CA LEU A 279 12.36 -4.80 1.59
C LEU A 279 11.58 -6.07 1.20
N PRO A 280 11.45 -7.05 2.11
CA PRO A 280 10.89 -8.35 1.76
C PRO A 280 9.39 -8.32 1.48
N LEU A 281 8.63 -7.53 2.25
CA LEU A 281 7.18 -7.53 2.17
C LEU A 281 6.58 -6.16 2.49
N LEU A 282 5.63 -5.75 1.67
CA LEU A 282 4.65 -4.71 1.97
C LEU A 282 3.32 -5.36 2.33
N ILE A 283 2.72 -4.95 3.44
CA ILE A 283 1.32 -5.18 3.76
C ILE A 283 0.61 -3.83 3.67
N LEU A 284 -0.45 -3.74 2.89
CA LEU A 284 -1.20 -2.49 2.73
C LEU A 284 -2.64 -2.71 3.14
N ASP A 285 -3.06 -2.00 4.19
CA ASP A 285 -4.43 -2.05 4.69
C ASP A 285 -5.32 -1.06 3.91
N GLU A 286 -6.61 -1.41 3.80
CA GLU A 286 -7.62 -0.67 3.03
C GLU A 286 -7.20 -0.42 1.58
N ALA A 287 -6.73 -1.49 0.92
CA ALA A 287 -6.18 -1.45 -0.44
C ALA A 287 -7.18 -0.99 -1.51
N HIS A 288 -8.48 -0.88 -1.19
CA HIS A 288 -9.46 -0.29 -2.09
C HIS A 288 -9.16 1.17 -2.43
N HIS A 289 -8.34 1.86 -1.64
CA HIS A 289 -7.84 3.19 -1.97
C HIS A 289 -6.89 3.22 -3.18
N LEU A 290 -6.36 2.07 -3.63
CA LEU A 290 -5.53 1.95 -4.82
C LEU A 290 -6.31 1.86 -6.14
N LYS A 291 -7.63 1.77 -6.08
CA LYS A 291 -8.50 1.57 -7.25
C LYS A 291 -8.34 2.64 -8.33
N ASN A 292 -8.14 3.88 -7.93
CA ASN A 292 -7.91 5.00 -8.84
C ASN A 292 -6.42 5.20 -9.06
N ALA A 293 -5.98 5.10 -10.32
CA ALA A 293 -4.57 5.23 -10.69
C ALA A 293 -3.95 6.59 -10.33
N ASP A 294 -4.76 7.64 -10.31
CA ASP A 294 -4.33 9.02 -10.09
C ASP A 294 -4.25 9.40 -8.61
N THR A 295 -4.57 8.48 -7.69
CA THR A 295 -4.43 8.76 -6.26
C THR A 295 -2.97 8.86 -5.87
N ARG A 296 -2.67 9.74 -4.89
CA ARG A 296 -1.32 9.87 -4.32
C ARG A 296 -0.76 8.54 -3.80
N LEU A 297 -1.61 7.67 -3.26
CA LEU A 297 -1.20 6.35 -2.79
C LEU A 297 -0.81 5.43 -3.95
N ALA A 298 -1.61 5.42 -5.03
CA ALA A 298 -1.36 4.60 -6.20
C ALA A 298 -0.08 5.03 -6.94
N SER A 299 0.21 6.34 -7.01
CA SER A 299 1.40 6.88 -7.65
C SER A 299 2.71 6.45 -6.96
N LEU A 300 2.68 6.08 -5.67
CA LEU A 300 3.87 5.60 -4.96
C LEU A 300 4.47 4.33 -5.57
N PHE A 301 3.65 3.50 -6.23
CA PHE A 301 4.02 2.20 -6.80
C PHE A 301 4.14 2.21 -8.32
N ARG A 302 4.04 3.38 -8.97
CA ARG A 302 4.10 3.49 -10.43
C ARG A 302 5.50 3.14 -10.93
N SER A 303 5.60 2.17 -11.87
CA SER A 303 6.85 1.82 -12.54
C SER A 303 7.08 2.72 -13.77
N GLU A 304 8.34 2.85 -14.22
CA GLU A 304 8.75 3.71 -15.35
C GLU A 304 8.10 3.31 -16.69
N ASP A 305 7.68 2.03 -16.83
CA ASP A 305 7.10 1.50 -18.07
C ASP A 305 5.56 1.55 -18.08
N ALA A 306 4.92 2.22 -17.13
CA ALA A 306 3.47 2.40 -17.15
C ALA A 306 3.10 3.33 -18.33
N GLN A 307 2.33 2.79 -19.30
CA GLN A 307 1.88 3.52 -20.50
C GLN A 307 1.13 4.80 -20.08
N GLY A 308 1.70 5.94 -20.41
CA GLY A 308 1.16 7.28 -20.20
C GLY A 308 1.97 8.28 -21.00
N ASP A 309 1.43 9.48 -21.22
CA ASP A 309 2.11 10.54 -21.98
C ASP A 309 3.53 10.79 -21.46
N ALA A 310 4.51 10.83 -22.37
CA ALA A 310 5.95 10.79 -22.11
C ALA A 310 6.48 11.94 -21.22
N ASP A 311 5.70 12.98 -20.97
CA ASP A 311 6.15 14.18 -20.24
C ASP A 311 5.89 14.16 -18.71
N GLU A 312 5.16 13.17 -18.15
CA GLU A 312 4.80 13.15 -16.72
C GLU A 312 5.08 11.86 -15.96
N ILE A 313 5.68 10.84 -16.58
CA ILE A 313 5.82 9.53 -15.92
C ILE A 313 7.10 9.46 -15.08
N SER A 314 7.08 10.04 -13.91
CA SER A 314 8.11 9.80 -12.91
C SER A 314 7.80 8.49 -12.13
N ARG A 315 8.83 7.68 -11.97
CA ARG A 315 8.80 6.50 -11.09
C ARG A 315 8.34 6.87 -9.68
N GLY A 316 7.43 6.08 -9.12
CA GLY A 316 7.01 6.27 -7.73
C GLY A 316 8.12 5.89 -6.73
N PRO A 317 8.18 6.54 -5.54
CA PRO A 317 9.25 6.33 -4.57
C PRO A 317 9.28 4.93 -3.94
N LEU A 318 8.21 4.17 -4.05
CA LEU A 318 8.14 2.77 -3.57
C LEU A 318 8.16 1.73 -4.69
N ALA A 319 8.30 2.16 -5.95
CA ALA A 319 8.40 1.23 -7.08
C ALA A 319 9.73 0.45 -7.03
N GLY A 320 9.65 -0.88 -7.12
CA GLY A 320 10.80 -1.78 -7.07
C GLY A 320 11.43 -1.94 -5.68
N VAL A 321 10.82 -1.40 -4.63
CA VAL A 321 11.32 -1.47 -3.25
C VAL A 321 10.99 -2.83 -2.63
N PHE A 322 9.79 -3.32 -2.81
CA PHE A 322 9.30 -4.53 -2.15
C PHE A 322 9.47 -5.78 -3.02
N GLU A 323 9.84 -6.89 -2.40
CA GLU A 323 9.90 -8.19 -3.09
C GLU A 323 8.51 -8.79 -3.27
N ARG A 324 7.60 -8.53 -2.34
CA ARG A 324 6.21 -9.02 -2.35
C ARG A 324 5.25 -8.00 -1.74
N MET A 325 3.97 -8.13 -2.10
CA MET A 325 2.90 -7.28 -1.57
C MET A 325 1.72 -8.13 -1.09
N LEU A 326 1.17 -7.80 0.07
CA LEU A 326 -0.08 -8.33 0.60
C LEU A 326 -1.06 -7.18 0.82
N PHE A 327 -2.15 -7.16 0.08
CA PHE A 327 -3.18 -6.14 0.21
C PHE A 327 -4.35 -6.65 1.03
N LEU A 328 -4.82 -5.83 1.96
CA LEU A 328 -5.97 -6.13 2.81
C LEU A 328 -7.13 -5.23 2.42
N THR A 329 -8.30 -5.79 2.29
CA THR A 329 -9.53 -5.02 2.06
C THR A 329 -10.73 -5.72 2.67
N ALA A 330 -11.71 -4.96 3.14
CA ALA A 330 -12.98 -5.49 3.59
C ALA A 330 -14.04 -5.54 2.47
N THR A 331 -13.83 -4.81 1.38
CA THR A 331 -14.83 -4.53 0.34
C THR A 331 -14.36 -4.82 -1.09
N PRO A 332 -13.87 -6.04 -1.38
CA PRO A 332 -13.35 -6.35 -2.72
C PRO A 332 -14.43 -6.34 -3.81
N PHE A 333 -15.70 -6.49 -3.43
CA PHE A 333 -16.85 -6.59 -4.35
C PHE A 333 -17.67 -5.31 -4.49
N GLN A 334 -17.30 -4.23 -3.80
CA GLN A 334 -17.76 -2.88 -4.16
C GLN A 334 -16.91 -2.29 -5.29
N LEU A 335 -15.75 -2.92 -5.56
CA LEU A 335 -14.94 -2.62 -6.72
C LEU A 335 -15.60 -3.27 -7.93
N GLY A 336 -15.94 -2.51 -8.97
CA GLY A 336 -16.18 -3.07 -10.29
C GLY A 336 -14.98 -3.90 -10.73
N HIS A 337 -15.13 -4.85 -11.68
CA HIS A 337 -14.02 -5.70 -12.09
C HIS A 337 -12.81 -4.89 -12.58
N GLY A 338 -13.02 -3.73 -13.24
CA GLY A 338 -11.95 -2.84 -13.66
C GLY A 338 -11.17 -2.24 -12.48
N GLU A 339 -11.85 -1.89 -11.37
CA GLU A 339 -11.20 -1.39 -10.16
C GLU A 339 -10.35 -2.47 -9.48
N LEU A 340 -10.81 -3.72 -9.48
CA LEU A 340 -10.04 -4.85 -8.98
C LEU A 340 -8.78 -5.08 -9.82
N CYS A 341 -8.89 -5.02 -11.14
CA CYS A 341 -7.73 -5.09 -12.04
C CYS A 341 -6.75 -3.95 -11.74
N SER A 342 -7.23 -2.73 -11.51
CA SER A 342 -6.38 -1.58 -11.15
C SER A 342 -5.63 -1.80 -9.83
N VAL A 343 -6.22 -2.47 -8.86
CA VAL A 343 -5.53 -2.85 -7.60
C VAL A 343 -4.46 -3.91 -7.87
N LEU A 344 -4.75 -4.91 -8.71
CA LEU A 344 -3.79 -5.96 -9.09
C LEU A 344 -2.61 -5.40 -9.89
N ASP A 345 -2.84 -4.35 -10.71
CA ASP A 345 -1.80 -3.66 -11.47
C ASP A 345 -0.69 -3.12 -10.57
N ARG A 346 -0.97 -2.81 -9.30
CA ARG A 346 0.03 -2.31 -8.34
C ARG A 346 1.08 -3.36 -7.98
N PHE A 347 0.79 -4.64 -8.16
CA PHE A 347 1.79 -5.70 -7.98
C PHE A 347 2.93 -5.64 -9.03
N ASP A 348 2.75 -4.92 -10.13
CA ASP A 348 3.84 -4.63 -11.07
C ASP A 348 4.97 -3.80 -10.42
N GLY A 349 4.65 -3.00 -9.41
CA GLY A 349 5.59 -2.17 -8.66
C GLY A 349 6.53 -2.91 -7.71
N ILE A 350 6.57 -4.25 -7.71
CA ILE A 350 7.55 -5.02 -6.94
C ILE A 350 8.95 -4.98 -7.57
N SER A 351 9.93 -5.49 -6.84
CA SER A 351 11.26 -5.76 -7.38
C SER A 351 11.26 -7.06 -8.19
N TRP A 352 11.39 -6.95 -9.51
CA TRP A 352 11.45 -8.08 -10.45
C TRP A 352 12.86 -8.65 -10.66
N SER A 353 13.87 -8.20 -9.89
CA SER A 353 15.25 -8.62 -10.04
C SER A 353 15.76 -9.38 -8.80
N GLY A 354 16.82 -10.20 -8.97
CA GLY A 354 17.47 -10.92 -7.89
C GLY A 354 16.86 -12.28 -7.59
N VAL A 355 17.44 -12.97 -6.60
CA VAL A 355 17.13 -14.38 -6.23
C VAL A 355 15.69 -14.55 -5.75
N SER A 356 15.11 -13.50 -5.20
CA SER A 356 13.74 -13.48 -4.67
C SER A 356 12.67 -13.09 -5.69
N ALA A 357 13.01 -12.88 -6.96
CA ALA A 357 12.04 -12.55 -8.00
C ALA A 357 11.00 -13.69 -8.17
N PRO A 358 9.70 -13.37 -8.44
CA PRO A 358 8.69 -14.38 -8.75
C PRO A 358 9.08 -15.23 -9.96
N GLU A 359 8.82 -16.54 -9.91
CA GLU A 359 9.15 -17.50 -10.98
C GLU A 359 8.53 -17.12 -12.34
N CYS A 360 7.36 -16.48 -12.35
CA CYS A 360 6.68 -16.09 -13.59
C CYS A 360 7.38 -14.94 -14.33
N GLY A 361 8.25 -14.19 -13.67
CA GLY A 361 8.82 -12.96 -14.23
C GLY A 361 7.76 -11.86 -14.46
N ARG A 362 8.21 -10.67 -14.85
CA ARG A 362 7.32 -9.52 -15.08
C ARG A 362 6.40 -9.74 -16.29
N GLU A 363 6.95 -10.25 -17.41
CA GLU A 363 6.16 -10.55 -18.61
C GLU A 363 5.09 -11.62 -18.35
N GLY A 364 5.45 -12.70 -17.64
CA GLY A 364 4.49 -13.74 -17.29
C GLY A 364 3.38 -13.21 -16.37
N PHE A 365 3.69 -12.29 -15.46
CA PHE A 365 2.69 -11.61 -14.64
C PHE A 365 1.78 -10.71 -15.48
N ALA A 366 2.34 -9.91 -16.39
CA ALA A 366 1.57 -9.06 -17.31
C ALA A 366 0.56 -9.89 -18.13
N LYS A 367 1.00 -11.03 -18.69
CA LYS A 367 0.12 -11.94 -19.41
C LYS A 367 -0.99 -12.50 -18.52
N GLN A 368 -0.68 -12.98 -17.32
CA GLN A 368 -1.69 -13.51 -16.38
C GLN A 368 -2.72 -12.46 -15.98
N ARG A 369 -2.32 -11.23 -15.89
CA ARG A 369 -3.18 -10.08 -15.60
C ARG A 369 -4.12 -9.77 -16.76
N GLU A 370 -3.64 -9.81 -17.99
CA GLU A 370 -4.45 -9.62 -19.19
C GLU A 370 -5.45 -10.77 -19.38
N ASP A 371 -5.01 -12.02 -19.24
CA ASP A 371 -5.88 -13.20 -19.27
C ASP A 371 -7.03 -13.11 -18.22
N LEU A 372 -6.73 -12.57 -17.02
CA LEU A 372 -7.75 -12.34 -15.98
C LEU A 372 -8.73 -11.25 -16.39
N ARG A 373 -8.24 -10.13 -16.96
CA ARG A 373 -9.09 -9.02 -17.43
C ARG A 373 -10.07 -9.50 -18.49
N GLU A 374 -9.56 -10.16 -19.54
CA GLU A 374 -10.38 -10.73 -20.61
C GLU A 374 -11.45 -11.70 -20.08
N THR A 375 -11.07 -12.54 -19.10
CA THR A 375 -11.97 -13.50 -18.49
C THR A 375 -13.08 -12.80 -17.68
N LEU A 376 -12.75 -11.72 -16.95
CA LEU A 376 -13.72 -10.91 -16.19
C LEU A 376 -14.65 -10.13 -17.11
N ASP A 377 -14.13 -9.54 -18.19
CA ASP A 377 -14.92 -8.82 -19.21
C ASP A 377 -15.91 -9.78 -19.87
N SER A 378 -15.44 -10.98 -20.30
CA SER A 378 -16.30 -12.01 -20.89
C SER A 378 -17.40 -12.50 -19.93
N ALA A 379 -17.11 -12.60 -18.62
CA ALA A 379 -18.08 -12.96 -17.61
C ALA A 379 -19.13 -11.86 -17.41
N GLN A 380 -18.70 -10.59 -17.43
CA GLN A 380 -19.60 -9.44 -17.35
C GLN A 380 -20.52 -9.35 -18.58
N GLU A 381 -19.98 -9.47 -19.79
CA GLU A 381 -20.76 -9.46 -21.03
C GLU A 381 -21.82 -10.57 -21.03
N ALA A 382 -21.42 -11.79 -20.60
CA ALA A 382 -22.37 -12.90 -20.50
C ALA A 382 -23.47 -12.62 -19.47
N THR A 383 -23.15 -11.97 -18.35
CA THR A 383 -24.14 -11.59 -17.33
C THR A 383 -25.10 -10.52 -17.85
N VAL A 384 -24.61 -9.49 -18.54
CA VAL A 384 -25.45 -8.45 -19.18
C VAL A 384 -26.36 -9.06 -20.24
N THR A 385 -25.83 -9.98 -21.05
CA THR A 385 -26.62 -10.71 -22.07
C THR A 385 -27.73 -11.53 -21.41
N LEU A 386 -27.43 -12.20 -20.29
CA LEU A 386 -28.47 -12.91 -19.51
C LEU A 386 -29.50 -11.97 -18.95
N ASP A 387 -29.12 -10.83 -18.36
CA ASP A 387 -30.07 -9.84 -17.85
C ASP A 387 -31.02 -9.33 -18.95
N HIS A 388 -30.49 -9.08 -20.16
CA HIS A 388 -31.32 -8.70 -21.32
C HIS A 388 -32.26 -9.82 -21.80
N ALA A 389 -31.80 -11.06 -21.85
CA ALA A 389 -32.62 -12.20 -22.23
C ALA A 389 -33.72 -12.41 -21.18
N TRP A 390 -33.38 -12.31 -19.90
CA TRP A 390 -34.33 -12.41 -18.79
C TRP A 390 -35.39 -11.33 -18.80
N GLY A 391 -35.02 -10.08 -19.10
CA GLY A 391 -35.96 -8.96 -19.22
C GLY A 391 -36.96 -9.08 -20.36
N ARG A 392 -36.69 -9.95 -21.36
CA ARG A 392 -37.62 -10.24 -22.47
C ARG A 392 -38.58 -11.38 -22.19
N LEU A 393 -38.36 -12.17 -21.12
CA LEU A 393 -39.19 -13.31 -20.74
C LEU A 393 -40.58 -12.81 -20.34
N LYS A 394 -41.62 -13.42 -20.91
CA LYS A 394 -43.03 -13.14 -20.62
C LYS A 394 -43.66 -14.29 -19.85
N GLU A 395 -44.83 -14.07 -19.24
CA GLU A 395 -45.57 -15.11 -18.57
C GLU A 395 -45.92 -16.29 -19.48
N GLU A 396 -46.12 -16.01 -20.78
CA GLU A 396 -46.42 -17.02 -21.81
C GLU A 396 -45.23 -17.98 -22.01
N ASP A 397 -44.01 -17.51 -21.77
CA ASP A 397 -42.79 -18.31 -21.91
C ASP A 397 -42.58 -19.27 -20.75
N LEU A 398 -43.31 -19.12 -19.64
CA LEU A 398 -43.24 -20.00 -18.47
C LEU A 398 -44.14 -21.25 -18.65
N ALA A 399 -44.32 -21.73 -19.87
CA ALA A 399 -45.06 -22.95 -20.19
C ALA A 399 -44.12 -24.04 -20.71
N ILE A 400 -44.34 -25.28 -20.27
CA ILE A 400 -43.59 -26.47 -20.69
C ILE A 400 -44.61 -27.58 -20.98
N GLY A 401 -44.62 -28.13 -22.20
CA GLY A 401 -45.51 -29.24 -22.57
C GLY A 401 -46.99 -28.97 -22.34
N GLY A 402 -47.43 -27.69 -22.39
CA GLY A 402 -48.81 -27.28 -22.15
C GLY A 402 -49.15 -26.98 -20.68
N ALA A 403 -48.26 -27.26 -19.75
CA ALA A 403 -48.37 -26.88 -18.33
C ALA A 403 -47.79 -25.47 -18.11
N ARG A 404 -48.53 -24.56 -17.50
CA ARG A 404 -48.11 -23.18 -17.18
C ARG A 404 -47.66 -23.12 -15.72
N PHE A 405 -46.55 -22.50 -15.51
CA PHE A 405 -45.98 -22.27 -14.17
C PHE A 405 -46.23 -20.82 -13.74
N GLU A 406 -46.73 -20.62 -12.53
CA GLU A 406 -46.98 -19.30 -11.96
C GLU A 406 -45.73 -18.70 -11.33
N GLN A 407 -44.77 -19.54 -10.95
CA GLN A 407 -43.56 -19.13 -10.26
C GLN A 407 -42.31 -19.60 -11.00
N VAL A 408 -41.33 -18.71 -11.16
CA VAL A 408 -40.06 -19.00 -11.83
C VAL A 408 -39.27 -20.11 -11.09
N ASP A 409 -39.32 -20.16 -9.76
CA ASP A 409 -38.66 -21.18 -8.96
C ASP A 409 -39.11 -22.59 -9.27
N GLN A 410 -40.38 -22.78 -9.66
CA GLN A 410 -40.94 -24.06 -10.08
C GLN A 410 -40.64 -24.36 -11.55
N TRP A 411 -40.70 -23.34 -12.39
CA TRP A 411 -40.43 -23.44 -13.82
C TRP A 411 -38.98 -23.77 -14.14
N TRP A 412 -38.03 -23.11 -13.47
CA TRP A 412 -36.61 -23.16 -13.78
C TRP A 412 -35.97 -24.58 -13.78
N PRO A 413 -36.18 -25.43 -12.77
CA PRO A 413 -35.65 -26.81 -12.76
C PRO A 413 -36.19 -27.68 -13.90
N GLU A 414 -37.44 -27.49 -14.28
CA GLU A 414 -38.11 -28.24 -15.35
C GLU A 414 -37.69 -27.70 -16.73
N ALA A 415 -37.63 -26.37 -16.90
CA ALA A 415 -37.23 -25.75 -18.15
C ALA A 415 -35.82 -26.16 -18.59
N ARG A 416 -34.89 -26.34 -17.64
CA ARG A 416 -33.53 -26.79 -17.93
C ARG A 416 -33.42 -28.21 -18.46
N LYS A 417 -34.49 -29.01 -18.35
CA LYS A 417 -34.54 -30.41 -18.77
C LYS A 417 -35.49 -30.61 -19.98
N ALA A 418 -36.32 -29.63 -20.27
CA ALA A 418 -37.38 -29.74 -21.24
C ALA A 418 -36.87 -29.51 -22.67
N GLU A 419 -37.46 -30.24 -23.60
CA GLU A 419 -37.38 -29.98 -25.04
C GLU A 419 -38.63 -29.21 -25.49
N GLY A 420 -38.53 -28.33 -26.52
CA GLY A 420 -39.67 -27.61 -27.09
C GLY A 420 -40.08 -26.36 -26.30
N LEU A 421 -39.15 -25.68 -25.70
CA LEU A 421 -39.36 -24.37 -25.07
C LEU A 421 -39.62 -23.29 -26.13
N THR A 422 -40.23 -22.17 -25.71
CA THR A 422 -40.31 -20.97 -26.54
C THR A 422 -38.92 -20.44 -26.83
N SER A 423 -38.75 -19.66 -27.91
CA SER A 423 -37.44 -19.07 -28.27
C SER A 423 -36.90 -18.25 -27.14
N SER A 424 -37.70 -17.42 -26.46
CA SER A 424 -37.28 -16.58 -25.34
C SER A 424 -36.82 -17.40 -24.13
N ALA A 425 -37.55 -18.47 -23.81
CA ALA A 425 -37.21 -19.39 -22.72
C ALA A 425 -35.90 -20.15 -23.00
N ALA A 426 -35.75 -20.65 -24.24
CA ALA A 426 -34.52 -21.32 -24.67
C ALA A 426 -33.30 -20.36 -24.64
N ASP A 427 -33.47 -19.11 -25.10
CA ASP A 427 -32.44 -18.07 -25.05
C ASP A 427 -31.97 -17.77 -23.62
N VAL A 428 -32.92 -17.66 -22.67
CA VAL A 428 -32.60 -17.41 -21.27
C VAL A 428 -31.75 -18.55 -20.67
N ILE A 429 -32.14 -19.80 -20.94
CA ILE A 429 -31.42 -20.98 -20.46
C ILE A 429 -30.00 -21.02 -21.07
N HIS A 430 -29.87 -20.77 -22.37
CA HIS A 430 -28.60 -20.73 -23.05
C HIS A 430 -27.71 -19.60 -22.50
N CYS A 431 -28.21 -18.39 -22.32
CA CYS A 431 -27.49 -17.27 -21.73
C CYS A 431 -27.07 -17.55 -20.29
N PHE A 432 -27.91 -18.24 -19.50
CA PHE A 432 -27.59 -18.61 -18.14
C PHE A 432 -26.42 -19.62 -18.05
N GLU A 433 -26.46 -20.71 -18.83
CA GLU A 433 -25.37 -21.68 -18.82
C GLU A 433 -24.06 -21.03 -19.29
N ARG A 434 -24.14 -20.18 -20.32
CA ARG A 434 -22.97 -19.39 -20.77
C ARG A 434 -22.44 -18.44 -19.68
N ALA A 435 -23.31 -17.71 -18.99
CA ALA A 435 -22.93 -16.83 -17.91
C ALA A 435 -22.32 -17.61 -16.74
N LYS A 436 -22.92 -18.72 -16.36
CA LYS A 436 -22.40 -19.62 -15.32
C LYS A 436 -21.01 -20.15 -15.64
N ASP A 437 -20.79 -20.61 -16.86
CA ASP A 437 -19.47 -21.12 -17.27
C ASP A 437 -18.41 -20.03 -17.27
N ARG A 438 -18.72 -18.82 -17.80
CA ARG A 438 -17.81 -17.68 -17.81
C ARG A 438 -17.52 -17.17 -16.41
N MET A 439 -18.51 -17.09 -15.54
CA MET A 439 -18.33 -16.74 -14.12
C MET A 439 -17.48 -17.78 -13.38
N GLY A 440 -17.67 -19.07 -13.68
CA GLY A 440 -16.85 -20.14 -13.10
C GLY A 440 -15.37 -20.05 -13.48
N LEU A 441 -15.10 -19.70 -14.75
CA LEU A 441 -13.74 -19.47 -15.22
C LEU A 441 -13.12 -18.22 -14.54
N ALA A 442 -13.86 -17.13 -14.46
CA ALA A 442 -13.44 -15.89 -13.82
C ALA A 442 -13.13 -16.13 -12.32
N GLU A 443 -14.00 -16.84 -11.61
CA GLU A 443 -13.79 -17.21 -10.21
C GLU A 443 -12.53 -18.06 -10.04
N LYS A 444 -12.30 -19.05 -10.89
CA LYS A 444 -11.11 -19.91 -10.84
C LYS A 444 -9.81 -19.12 -11.02
N GLN A 445 -9.79 -18.17 -11.94
CA GLN A 445 -8.63 -17.32 -12.15
C GLN A 445 -8.44 -16.33 -11.00
N LEU A 446 -9.53 -15.73 -10.52
CA LEU A 446 -9.52 -14.75 -9.43
C LEU A 446 -9.01 -15.36 -8.12
N ARG A 447 -9.35 -16.61 -7.84
CA ARG A 447 -8.86 -17.35 -6.66
C ARG A 447 -7.35 -17.45 -6.55
N ARG A 448 -6.59 -17.23 -7.63
CA ARG A 448 -5.12 -17.15 -7.57
C ARG A 448 -4.65 -15.89 -6.86
N TRP A 449 -5.39 -14.79 -6.99
CA TRP A 449 -5.02 -13.45 -6.53
C TRP A 449 -5.74 -13.00 -5.27
N VAL A 450 -6.94 -13.55 -5.03
CA VAL A 450 -7.81 -13.12 -3.94
C VAL A 450 -8.14 -14.29 -3.03
N ILE A 451 -7.90 -14.10 -1.74
CA ILE A 451 -8.37 -14.99 -0.66
C ILE A 451 -9.54 -14.31 0.00
N ARG A 452 -10.67 -15.00 0.11
CA ARG A 452 -11.88 -14.50 0.75
C ARG A 452 -12.59 -15.58 1.54
N HIS A 453 -12.90 -15.26 2.78
CA HIS A 453 -13.79 -16.02 3.63
C HIS A 453 -15.01 -15.15 4.00
N LEU A 454 -16.16 -15.81 4.05
CA LEU A 454 -17.42 -15.18 4.47
C LEU A 454 -17.73 -15.64 5.90
N LYS A 455 -18.29 -14.75 6.71
CA LYS A 455 -18.83 -15.14 8.02
C LYS A 455 -20.02 -16.08 7.80
N SER A 456 -20.00 -17.26 8.46
CA SER A 456 -21.22 -18.02 8.68
C SER A 456 -22.11 -17.21 9.63
N ARG A 457 -23.27 -16.78 9.19
CA ARG A 457 -24.26 -16.12 10.05
C ARG A 457 -25.13 -17.21 10.66
N TYR A 458 -25.05 -17.37 11.99
CA TYR A 458 -25.99 -18.17 12.74
C TYR A 458 -27.21 -17.30 13.03
N LEU A 459 -28.41 -17.76 12.65
CA LEU A 459 -29.66 -17.20 13.14
C LEU A 459 -29.89 -17.63 14.61
N PRO A 460 -30.57 -16.81 15.41
CA PRO A 460 -31.03 -17.23 16.73
C PRO A 460 -31.94 -18.47 16.57
N GLY A 461 -31.42 -19.66 16.93
CA GLY A 461 -32.14 -20.92 16.78
C GLY A 461 -31.27 -22.08 16.28
N GLY A 462 -29.99 -21.84 15.92
CA GLY A 462 -29.01 -22.88 15.60
C GLY A 462 -29.06 -23.42 14.17
N GLU A 463 -29.92 -22.90 13.29
CA GLU A 463 -29.92 -23.26 11.88
C GLU A 463 -28.93 -22.37 11.10
N THR A 464 -28.03 -23.00 10.34
CA THR A 464 -27.12 -22.33 9.40
C THR A 464 -27.92 -21.95 8.14
N GLU A 465 -28.56 -20.80 8.12
CA GLU A 465 -28.95 -20.21 6.86
C GLU A 465 -27.74 -19.59 6.18
N THR A 466 -27.29 -20.20 5.11
CA THR A 466 -26.55 -19.48 4.08
C THR A 466 -27.47 -18.38 3.59
N LEU A 467 -27.17 -17.11 3.94
CA LEU A 467 -27.88 -15.98 3.38
C LEU A 467 -27.83 -16.09 1.86
N ARG A 468 -28.86 -16.67 1.27
CA ARG A 468 -29.11 -16.50 -0.15
C ARG A 468 -29.26 -15.01 -0.37
N ARG A 469 -28.32 -14.37 -1.08
CA ARG A 469 -28.53 -13.02 -1.58
C ARG A 469 -29.79 -13.10 -2.44
N ARG A 470 -30.92 -12.70 -1.89
CA ARG A 470 -32.06 -12.32 -2.70
C ARG A 470 -31.66 -11.05 -3.42
N ARG A 471 -31.14 -11.20 -4.62
CA ARG A 471 -31.06 -10.12 -5.56
C ARG A 471 -32.54 -9.81 -5.89
N PHE A 472 -33.04 -8.69 -5.40
CA PHE A 472 -34.27 -8.12 -5.96
C PHE A 472 -33.94 -7.76 -7.40
N ILE A 473 -34.34 -8.61 -8.33
CA ILE A 473 -34.25 -8.33 -9.76
C ILE A 473 -35.32 -7.30 -10.04
N GLY A 474 -34.88 -6.08 -10.23
CA GLY A 474 -35.45 -4.99 -10.93
C GLY A 474 -36.97 -4.79 -10.89
N ARG A 475 -37.45 -3.84 -10.13
CA ARG A 475 -38.16 -2.67 -10.61
C ARG A 475 -37.39 -1.47 -10.09
N SER A 476 -37.08 -0.51 -10.96
CA SER A 476 -36.66 0.81 -10.53
C SER A 476 -37.70 1.28 -9.51
N ILE A 477 -37.25 1.44 -8.24
CA ILE A 477 -38.07 2.13 -7.25
C ILE A 477 -38.18 3.54 -7.78
N HIS A 478 -39.37 3.94 -8.20
CA HIS A 478 -39.66 5.32 -8.54
C HIS A 478 -39.36 6.15 -7.29
N PRO A 479 -38.68 7.31 -7.40
CA PRO A 479 -38.37 8.15 -6.26
C PRO A 479 -39.57 8.59 -5.41
N ASP A 480 -40.77 8.51 -5.96
CA ASP A 480 -42.05 8.87 -5.29
C ASP A 480 -42.53 7.81 -4.28
N CYS A 481 -41.87 6.66 -4.14
CA CYS A 481 -42.27 5.61 -3.18
C CYS A 481 -41.47 5.62 -1.88
N ALA A 482 -40.54 6.57 -1.69
CA ALA A 482 -39.66 6.64 -0.54
C ALA A 482 -40.18 7.52 0.62
N GLU A 483 -41.40 8.07 0.52
CA GLU A 483 -41.96 8.95 1.57
C GLU A 483 -42.98 8.29 2.51
N ASN A 484 -43.20 6.98 2.44
CA ASN A 484 -44.11 6.29 3.36
C ASN A 484 -43.54 4.93 3.75
N GLU A 485 -42.50 4.95 4.62
CA GLU A 485 -42.26 3.93 5.68
C GLU A 485 -41.20 4.46 6.66
#